data_26c1fc4a2a83eba1d09e2e11eb5c4276
#
_entry.id   26c1fc4a2a83eba1d09e2e11eb5c4276
#
_cell.length_a   1.000
_cell.length_b   1.000
_cell.length_c   1.000
_cell.angle_alpha   90.00
_cell.angle_beta   90.00
_cell.angle_gamma   90.00
#
_symmetry.space_group_name_H-M   'P 1'
#
loop_
_entity.id
_entity.type
_entity.pdbx_description
1 polymer ?
#
loop_
_entity_poly.entity_id
_entity_poly.type
_entity_poly.pdbx_seq_one_letter_code
_entity_poly.pdbx_strand_id
1 'polypeptide(L)'
;SRRGFLALLGILVGSYLSVNLLSSMDAKPDFLESLERAEQYEVQIVRDEWGVPHIIGKTDADTAYGLAYAHAEDDFLTIQQVFLAARGKLASVEGISAAPNDYYVHLTKIWDGMDEKFQQLDPKLQAVCQGYADGLNLYASRHPDKLARNVWPVKPQDLVAGFVHKLPLFIGLDREIGRLMKKSKESKERASILNPEQVPVGSNFLAVGPSRSADQATRVCINTHQPWTGPMAWYEAHLISEENNVYGGLFPGSPVILLGHNESIAWGHTVNGP
;
A
#
# COMPACT_ATOMS: atom_id res chain seq x y z
N SER A 1 -29.57 47.25 -1.07
CA SER A 1 -30.27 47.51 -2.34
C SER A 1 -30.22 46.26 -3.23
N ARG A 2 -31.25 46.04 -4.04
CA ARG A 2 -31.32 44.89 -5.01
C ARG A 2 -30.07 44.75 -5.90
N ARG A 3 -29.44 45.88 -6.24
CA ARG A 3 -28.22 45.92 -7.05
C ARG A 3 -27.00 45.35 -6.30
N GLY A 4 -26.88 45.61 -5.00
CA GLY A 4 -25.79 45.08 -4.19
C GLY A 4 -25.90 43.56 -3.97
N PHE A 5 -27.15 43.05 -3.80
CA PHE A 5 -27.38 41.62 -3.66
C PHE A 5 -27.05 40.85 -4.93
N LEU A 6 -27.41 41.36 -6.11
CA LEU A 6 -27.10 40.75 -7.42
C LEU A 6 -25.59 40.79 -7.70
N ALA A 7 -24.87 41.84 -7.30
CA ALA A 7 -23.41 41.87 -7.42
C ALA A 7 -22.70 40.84 -6.53
N LEU A 8 -23.16 40.70 -5.27
CA LEU A 8 -22.61 39.68 -4.35
C LEU A 8 -22.88 38.27 -4.82
N LEU A 9 -24.08 38.00 -5.33
CA LEU A 9 -24.45 36.69 -5.92
C LEU A 9 -23.59 36.39 -7.15
N GLY A 10 -23.34 37.36 -8.02
CA GLY A 10 -22.47 37.23 -9.19
C GLY A 10 -21.03 36.91 -8.81
N ILE A 11 -20.50 37.54 -7.74
CA ILE A 11 -19.15 37.24 -7.24
C ILE A 11 -19.07 35.81 -6.64
N LEU A 12 -20.08 35.43 -5.84
CA LEU A 12 -20.12 34.08 -5.26
C LEU A 12 -20.27 32.97 -6.32
N VAL A 13 -21.12 33.17 -7.31
CA VAL A 13 -21.28 32.23 -8.43
C VAL A 13 -20.01 32.19 -9.31
N GLY A 14 -19.42 33.36 -9.59
CA GLY A 14 -18.16 33.45 -10.31
C GLY A 14 -17.01 32.77 -9.57
N SER A 15 -16.89 32.97 -8.25
CA SER A 15 -15.89 32.29 -7.40
C SER A 15 -16.13 30.79 -7.35
N TYR A 16 -17.37 30.33 -7.21
CA TYR A 16 -17.74 28.91 -7.21
C TYR A 16 -17.42 28.25 -8.55
N LEU A 17 -17.76 28.90 -9.67
CA LEU A 17 -17.44 28.43 -11.01
C LEU A 17 -15.92 28.42 -11.25
N SER A 18 -15.19 29.45 -10.80
CA SER A 18 -13.73 29.50 -10.91
C SER A 18 -13.04 28.42 -10.08
N VAL A 19 -13.49 28.17 -8.86
CA VAL A 19 -12.98 27.08 -7.99
C VAL A 19 -13.28 25.72 -8.61
N ASN A 20 -14.49 25.51 -9.16
CA ASN A 20 -14.81 24.26 -9.84
C ASN A 20 -14.06 24.09 -11.17
N LEU A 21 -13.82 25.17 -11.93
CA LEU A 21 -12.99 25.11 -13.14
C LEU A 21 -11.51 24.82 -12.80
N LEU A 22 -11.00 25.41 -11.73
CA LEU A 22 -9.62 25.17 -11.26
C LEU A 22 -9.47 23.76 -10.66
N SER A 23 -10.50 23.25 -9.97
CA SER A 23 -10.49 21.87 -9.47
C SER A 23 -10.69 20.82 -10.59
N SER A 24 -11.29 21.20 -11.72
CA SER A 24 -11.40 20.32 -12.92
C SER A 24 -10.15 20.31 -13.79
N MET A 25 -9.19 21.20 -13.53
CA MET A 25 -7.86 21.22 -14.16
C MET A 25 -6.84 20.43 -13.33
N ASP A 26 -7.24 19.34 -12.66
CA ASP A 26 -6.26 18.37 -12.16
C ASP A 26 -5.45 17.90 -13.37
N ALA A 27 -4.18 18.30 -13.44
CA ALA A 27 -3.29 17.86 -14.49
C ALA A 27 -3.34 16.32 -14.53
N LYS A 28 -3.53 15.77 -15.75
CA LYS A 28 -3.50 14.32 -15.90
C LYS A 28 -2.15 13.81 -15.38
N PRO A 29 -2.14 12.69 -14.65
CA PRO A 29 -0.89 12.11 -14.18
C PRO A 29 0.05 11.87 -15.35
N ASP A 30 1.31 12.26 -15.20
CA ASP A 30 2.34 11.99 -16.18
C ASP A 30 3.02 10.66 -15.86
N PHE A 31 2.90 9.70 -16.76
CA PHE A 31 3.49 8.37 -16.65
C PHE A 31 4.66 8.14 -17.59
N LEU A 32 5.10 9.17 -18.35
CA LEU A 32 6.06 9.02 -19.44
C LEU A 32 7.34 8.29 -18.99
N GLU A 33 7.98 8.75 -17.93
CA GLU A 33 9.20 8.12 -17.44
C GLU A 33 9.01 6.66 -17.01
N SER A 34 7.87 6.33 -16.38
CA SER A 34 7.56 4.95 -15.97
C SER A 34 7.31 4.05 -17.17
N LEU A 35 6.69 4.58 -18.24
CA LEU A 35 6.44 3.83 -19.47
C LEU A 35 7.74 3.58 -20.24
N GLU A 36 8.65 4.55 -20.28
CA GLU A 36 9.99 4.37 -20.88
C GLU A 36 10.79 3.31 -20.13
N ARG A 37 10.74 3.29 -18.77
CA ARG A 37 11.41 2.24 -17.99
C ARG A 37 10.73 0.89 -18.09
N ALA A 38 9.42 0.86 -18.34
CA ALA A 38 8.66 -0.39 -18.48
C ALA A 38 9.20 -1.32 -19.57
N GLU A 39 9.83 -0.75 -20.62
CA GLU A 39 10.45 -1.50 -21.72
C GLU A 39 11.70 -2.30 -21.29
N GLN A 40 12.25 -2.02 -20.11
CA GLN A 40 13.46 -2.67 -19.60
C GLN A 40 13.16 -3.93 -18.77
N TYR A 41 11.91 -4.12 -18.31
CA TYR A 41 11.53 -5.25 -17.47
C TYR A 41 11.14 -6.45 -18.32
N GLU A 42 11.81 -7.58 -18.06
CA GLU A 42 11.52 -8.88 -18.66
C GLU A 42 10.78 -9.76 -17.65
N VAL A 43 9.46 -9.83 -17.76
CA VAL A 43 8.63 -10.55 -16.78
C VAL A 43 7.50 -11.31 -17.46
N GLN A 44 7.22 -12.51 -16.95
CA GLN A 44 6.06 -13.31 -17.27
C GLN A 44 5.18 -13.47 -16.03
N ILE A 45 3.87 -13.27 -16.18
CA ILE A 45 2.86 -13.51 -15.16
C ILE A 45 2.04 -14.73 -15.59
N VAL A 46 2.06 -15.78 -14.77
CA VAL A 46 1.28 -17.00 -14.98
C VAL A 46 0.37 -17.17 -13.76
N ARG A 47 -0.91 -17.40 -13.97
CA ARG A 47 -1.85 -17.67 -12.86
C ARG A 47 -2.17 -19.15 -12.83
N ASP A 48 -2.18 -19.73 -11.62
CA ASP A 48 -2.59 -21.10 -11.41
C ASP A 48 -4.13 -21.25 -11.42
N GLU A 49 -4.61 -22.46 -11.15
CA GLU A 49 -6.05 -22.74 -11.11
C GLU A 49 -6.82 -22.01 -9.99
N TRP A 50 -6.12 -21.48 -8.98
CA TRP A 50 -6.65 -20.70 -7.87
C TRP A 50 -6.55 -19.18 -8.12
N GLY A 51 -5.93 -18.79 -9.24
CA GLY A 51 -5.69 -17.41 -9.60
C GLY A 51 -4.44 -16.80 -8.95
N VAL A 52 -3.64 -17.58 -8.22
CA VAL A 52 -2.40 -17.09 -7.61
C VAL A 52 -1.38 -16.75 -8.70
N PRO A 53 -0.81 -15.54 -8.71
CA PRO A 53 0.16 -15.15 -9.72
C PRO A 53 1.55 -15.72 -9.40
N HIS A 54 2.13 -16.40 -10.38
CA HIS A 54 3.54 -16.77 -10.44
C HIS A 54 4.25 -15.76 -11.33
N ILE A 55 5.11 -14.97 -10.75
CA ILE A 55 5.82 -13.86 -11.40
C ILE A 55 7.25 -14.32 -11.68
N ILE A 56 7.56 -14.50 -12.95
CA ILE A 56 8.85 -15.02 -13.40
C ILE A 56 9.60 -13.89 -14.10
N GLY A 57 10.71 -13.48 -13.52
CA GLY A 57 11.57 -12.40 -14.05
C GLY A 57 13.04 -12.78 -13.95
N LYS A 58 13.91 -12.04 -14.60
CA LYS A 58 15.34 -12.23 -14.51
C LYS A 58 15.91 -11.71 -13.19
N THR A 59 15.45 -10.55 -12.77
CA THR A 59 15.87 -9.88 -11.55
C THR A 59 14.72 -9.73 -10.56
N ASP A 60 15.01 -9.40 -9.30
CA ASP A 60 13.99 -9.09 -8.30
C ASP A 60 13.19 -7.81 -8.67
N ALA A 61 13.79 -6.89 -9.40
CA ALA A 61 13.10 -5.71 -9.91
C ALA A 61 12.08 -6.07 -10.99
N ASP A 62 12.38 -7.04 -11.88
CA ASP A 62 11.42 -7.57 -12.85
C ASP A 62 10.24 -8.25 -12.15
N THR A 63 10.52 -9.08 -11.12
CA THR A 63 9.45 -9.73 -10.37
C THR A 63 8.61 -8.72 -9.60
N ALA A 64 9.20 -7.67 -9.03
CA ALA A 64 8.47 -6.60 -8.35
C ALA A 64 7.56 -5.82 -9.33
N TYR A 65 8.04 -5.55 -10.55
CA TYR A 65 7.25 -4.93 -11.61
C TYR A 65 6.03 -5.79 -11.98
N GLY A 66 6.23 -7.09 -12.23
CA GLY A 66 5.14 -8.01 -12.56
C GLY A 66 4.16 -8.21 -11.40
N LEU A 67 4.66 -8.28 -10.16
CA LEU A 67 3.85 -8.38 -8.95
C LEU A 67 2.92 -7.16 -8.81
N ALA A 68 3.46 -5.97 -9.00
CA ALA A 68 2.69 -4.73 -8.92
C ALA A 68 1.54 -4.70 -9.92
N TYR A 69 1.81 -5.12 -11.15
CA TYR A 69 0.80 -5.21 -12.20
C TYR A 69 -0.28 -6.26 -11.87
N ALA A 70 0.11 -7.49 -11.50
CA ALA A 70 -0.81 -8.57 -11.15
C ALA A 70 -1.69 -8.22 -9.94
N HIS A 71 -1.09 -7.61 -8.91
CA HIS A 71 -1.84 -7.17 -7.72
C HIS A 71 -2.81 -6.03 -8.05
N ALA A 72 -2.42 -5.12 -8.94
CA ALA A 72 -3.32 -4.06 -9.40
C ALA A 72 -4.50 -4.58 -10.25
N GLU A 73 -4.33 -5.69 -10.97
CA GLU A 73 -5.45 -6.36 -11.64
C GLU A 73 -6.51 -6.84 -10.64
N ASP A 74 -6.08 -7.33 -9.48
CA ASP A 74 -6.95 -7.97 -8.48
C ASP A 74 -7.52 -6.95 -7.46
N ASP A 75 -6.73 -5.97 -6.99
CA ASP A 75 -7.15 -5.03 -5.94
C ASP A 75 -6.54 -3.63 -6.06
N PHE A 76 -6.80 -2.97 -7.18
CA PHE A 76 -6.28 -1.64 -7.45
C PHE A 76 -6.76 -0.57 -6.47
N LEU A 77 -8.00 -0.70 -5.99
CA LEU A 77 -8.59 0.27 -5.07
C LEU A 77 -7.83 0.31 -3.74
N THR A 78 -7.60 -0.85 -3.14
CA THR A 78 -6.89 -0.93 -1.85
C THR A 78 -5.46 -0.45 -1.97
N ILE A 79 -4.76 -0.76 -3.09
CA ILE A 79 -3.40 -0.27 -3.33
C ILE A 79 -3.38 1.26 -3.35
N GLN A 80 -4.31 1.91 -4.03
CA GLN A 80 -4.40 3.37 -4.05
C GLN A 80 -4.67 3.96 -2.65
N GLN A 81 -5.55 3.35 -1.88
CA GLN A 81 -5.84 3.77 -0.50
C GLN A 81 -4.59 3.69 0.39
N VAL A 82 -3.78 2.62 0.24
CA VAL A 82 -2.52 2.45 0.97
C VAL A 82 -1.55 3.60 0.69
N PHE A 83 -1.37 3.97 -0.57
CA PHE A 83 -0.46 5.08 -0.91
C PHE A 83 -1.02 6.45 -0.51
N LEU A 84 -2.33 6.67 -0.63
CA LEU A 84 -2.97 7.87 -0.11
C LEU A 84 -2.77 8.01 1.40
N ALA A 85 -2.93 6.91 2.14
CA ALA A 85 -2.72 6.87 3.58
C ALA A 85 -1.27 7.20 3.94
N ALA A 86 -0.29 6.56 3.28
CA ALA A 86 1.12 6.82 3.50
C ALA A 86 1.57 8.24 3.14
N ARG A 87 0.91 8.86 2.17
CA ARG A 87 1.14 10.27 1.79
C ARG A 87 0.45 11.29 2.71
N GLY A 88 -0.40 10.86 3.65
CA GLY A 88 -1.23 11.75 4.46
C GLY A 88 -2.25 12.52 3.62
N LYS A 89 -2.83 11.86 2.63
CA LYS A 89 -3.82 12.43 1.70
C LYS A 89 -5.11 11.60 1.62
N LEU A 90 -5.30 10.65 2.52
CA LEU A 90 -6.46 9.76 2.50
C LEU A 90 -7.77 10.53 2.69
N ALA A 91 -7.77 11.55 3.54
CA ALA A 91 -8.93 12.40 3.78
C ALA A 91 -9.39 13.19 2.54
N SER A 92 -8.51 13.40 1.55
CA SER A 92 -8.89 14.06 0.30
C SER A 92 -9.83 13.22 -0.58
N VAL A 93 -9.92 11.91 -0.32
CA VAL A 93 -10.78 10.96 -1.04
C VAL A 93 -11.88 10.41 -0.12
N GLU A 94 -11.54 10.02 1.11
CA GLU A 94 -12.47 9.37 2.05
C GLU A 94 -13.14 10.36 3.03
N GLY A 95 -12.77 11.64 2.97
CA GLY A 95 -13.37 12.68 3.80
C GLY A 95 -12.82 12.73 5.22
N ILE A 96 -13.55 13.46 6.09
CA ILE A 96 -13.08 13.84 7.45
C ILE A 96 -12.79 12.62 8.35
N SER A 97 -13.39 11.46 8.10
CA SER A 97 -13.14 10.24 8.86
C SER A 97 -11.69 9.77 8.76
N ALA A 98 -11.02 10.03 7.64
CA ALA A 98 -9.62 9.67 7.39
C ALA A 98 -8.61 10.76 7.84
N ALA A 99 -9.08 11.93 8.30
CA ALA A 99 -8.19 13.01 8.77
C ALA A 99 -7.22 12.60 9.89
N PRO A 100 -7.55 11.70 10.84
CA PRO A 100 -6.59 11.19 11.82
C PRO A 100 -5.37 10.51 11.21
N ASN A 101 -5.55 9.78 10.10
CA ASN A 101 -4.43 9.21 9.35
C ASN A 101 -3.50 10.29 8.80
N ASP A 102 -4.08 11.28 8.13
CA ASP A 102 -3.29 12.35 7.52
C ASP A 102 -2.55 13.16 8.58
N TYR A 103 -3.22 13.45 9.70
CA TYR A 103 -2.59 14.09 10.86
C TYR A 103 -1.41 13.26 11.41
N TYR A 104 -1.58 11.94 11.53
CA TYR A 104 -0.51 11.03 11.97
C TYR A 104 0.73 11.11 11.06
N VAL A 105 0.55 11.04 9.74
CA VAL A 105 1.64 11.12 8.76
C VAL A 105 2.42 12.43 8.89
N HIS A 106 1.70 13.56 9.04
CA HIS A 106 2.33 14.88 9.22
C HIS A 106 2.99 15.04 10.59
N LEU A 107 2.38 14.50 11.65
CA LEU A 107 2.94 14.54 13.01
C LEU A 107 4.25 13.77 13.12
N THR A 108 4.29 12.58 12.52
CA THR A 108 5.47 11.69 12.55
C THR A 108 6.51 12.05 11.49
N LYS A 109 6.20 13.00 10.61
CA LYS A 109 7.11 13.50 9.58
C LYS A 109 7.69 12.39 8.70
N ILE A 110 6.85 11.44 8.28
CA ILE A 110 7.27 10.27 7.47
C ILE A 110 8.05 10.71 6.22
N TRP A 111 7.65 11.80 5.60
CA TRP A 111 8.26 12.30 4.37
C TRP A 111 9.50 13.19 4.56
N ASP A 112 9.81 13.60 5.80
CA ASP A 112 10.97 14.47 6.04
C ASP A 112 12.28 13.72 5.71
N GLY A 113 13.02 14.23 4.73
CA GLY A 113 14.28 13.62 4.24
C GLY A 113 14.10 12.26 3.55
N MET A 114 12.92 11.95 3.02
CA MET A 114 12.65 10.66 2.38
C MET A 114 13.56 10.41 1.17
N ASP A 115 13.80 11.41 0.34
CA ASP A 115 14.67 11.25 -0.84
C ASP A 115 16.11 10.90 -0.44
N GLU A 116 16.67 11.59 0.57
CA GLU A 116 18.01 11.31 1.07
C GLU A 116 18.10 9.92 1.70
N LYS A 117 17.10 9.53 2.48
CA LYS A 117 17.04 8.21 3.13
C LYS A 117 16.86 7.09 2.10
N PHE A 118 16.09 7.32 1.06
CA PHE A 118 15.91 6.36 -0.02
C PHE A 118 17.24 6.08 -0.73
N GLN A 119 18.05 7.09 -0.99
CA GLN A 119 19.37 6.93 -1.62
C GLN A 119 20.37 6.17 -0.75
N GLN A 120 20.13 6.04 0.55
CA GLN A 120 20.97 5.26 1.47
C GLN A 120 20.58 3.77 1.52
N LEU A 121 19.47 3.38 0.91
CA LEU A 121 19.08 1.98 0.83
C LEU A 121 20.02 1.20 -0.09
N ASP A 122 20.07 -0.12 0.11
CA ASP A 122 20.76 -1.01 -0.82
C ASP A 122 20.26 -0.78 -2.26
N PRO A 123 21.16 -0.67 -3.26
CA PRO A 123 20.76 -0.45 -4.65
C PRO A 123 19.78 -1.50 -5.21
N LYS A 124 19.89 -2.76 -4.77
CA LYS A 124 18.93 -3.81 -5.15
C LYS A 124 17.52 -3.49 -4.63
N LEU A 125 17.43 -3.03 -3.36
CA LEU A 125 16.14 -2.64 -2.78
C LEU A 125 15.56 -1.40 -3.48
N GLN A 126 16.41 -0.43 -3.84
CA GLN A 126 15.97 0.72 -4.64
C GLN A 126 15.39 0.27 -5.99
N ALA A 127 16.06 -0.67 -6.68
CA ALA A 127 15.60 -1.24 -7.94
C ALA A 127 14.27 -2.00 -7.80
N VAL A 128 14.10 -2.79 -6.73
CA VAL A 128 12.83 -3.47 -6.42
C VAL A 128 11.69 -2.46 -6.20
N CYS A 129 11.93 -1.40 -5.44
CA CYS A 129 10.95 -0.34 -5.24
C CYS A 129 10.60 0.38 -6.54
N GLN A 130 11.60 0.63 -7.39
CA GLN A 130 11.40 1.26 -8.71
C GLN A 130 10.56 0.35 -9.61
N GLY A 131 10.92 -0.94 -9.73
CA GLY A 131 10.16 -1.91 -10.53
C GLY A 131 8.70 -1.98 -10.12
N TYR A 132 8.43 -2.06 -8.81
CA TYR A 132 7.06 -2.08 -8.30
C TYR A 132 6.29 -0.80 -8.64
N ALA A 133 6.91 0.38 -8.47
CA ALA A 133 6.29 1.65 -8.81
C ALA A 133 5.97 1.74 -10.32
N ASP A 134 6.89 1.31 -11.18
CA ASP A 134 6.71 1.32 -12.64
C ASP A 134 5.61 0.34 -13.09
N GLY A 135 5.51 -0.85 -12.48
CA GLY A 135 4.43 -1.80 -12.73
C GLY A 135 3.05 -1.26 -12.37
N LEU A 136 2.93 -0.57 -11.23
CA LEU A 136 1.69 0.11 -10.84
C LEU A 136 1.35 1.25 -11.80
N ASN A 137 2.33 2.07 -12.18
CA ASN A 137 2.13 3.19 -13.07
C ASN A 137 1.74 2.72 -14.48
N LEU A 138 2.29 1.59 -14.95
CA LEU A 138 1.84 0.99 -16.21
C LEU A 138 0.37 0.58 -16.13
N TYR A 139 -0.04 -0.12 -15.06
CA TYR A 139 -1.44 -0.50 -14.88
C TYR A 139 -2.34 0.73 -14.82
N ALA A 140 -1.96 1.75 -14.05
CA ALA A 140 -2.67 3.01 -13.91
C ALA A 140 -2.85 3.75 -15.25
N SER A 141 -1.81 3.80 -16.08
CA SER A 141 -1.84 4.44 -17.38
C SER A 141 -2.85 3.80 -18.35
N ARG A 142 -3.07 2.49 -18.20
CA ARG A 142 -4.02 1.69 -18.99
C ARG A 142 -5.46 1.77 -18.46
N HIS A 143 -5.64 2.26 -17.22
CA HIS A 143 -6.95 2.34 -16.55
C HIS A 143 -7.22 3.75 -15.99
N PRO A 144 -7.23 4.79 -16.85
CA PRO A 144 -7.35 6.19 -16.40
C PRO A 144 -8.69 6.50 -15.73
N ASP A 145 -9.71 5.70 -15.98
CA ASP A 145 -11.05 5.78 -15.38
C ASP A 145 -11.10 5.29 -13.92
N LYS A 146 -10.08 4.54 -13.48
CA LYS A 146 -10.00 3.98 -12.12
C LYS A 146 -9.08 4.76 -11.19
N LEU A 147 -8.48 5.86 -11.63
CA LEU A 147 -7.48 6.59 -10.87
C LEU A 147 -8.08 7.39 -9.72
N ALA A 148 -7.60 7.13 -8.51
CA ALA A 148 -7.85 8.02 -7.37
C ALA A 148 -7.03 9.31 -7.52
N ARG A 149 -7.58 10.43 -7.02
CA ARG A 149 -6.87 11.71 -7.00
C ARG A 149 -5.68 11.66 -6.02
N ASN A 150 -4.67 12.47 -6.27
CA ASN A 150 -3.53 12.72 -5.38
C ASN A 150 -2.59 11.53 -5.11
N VAL A 151 -2.69 10.45 -5.90
CA VAL A 151 -1.81 9.28 -5.74
C VAL A 151 -0.84 9.09 -6.92
N TRP A 152 -1.23 9.47 -8.14
CA TRP A 152 -0.46 9.16 -9.35
C TRP A 152 0.46 10.29 -9.81
N PRO A 153 1.64 9.97 -10.36
CA PRO A 153 2.26 8.64 -10.37
C PRO A 153 2.75 8.21 -8.99
N VAL A 154 2.87 6.88 -8.77
CA VAL A 154 3.54 6.30 -7.61
C VAL A 154 5.05 6.37 -7.82
N LYS A 155 5.79 6.71 -6.76
CA LYS A 155 7.25 6.78 -6.75
C LYS A 155 7.84 5.67 -5.88
N PRO A 156 9.08 5.24 -6.10
CA PRO A 156 9.70 4.21 -5.26
C PRO A 156 9.77 4.58 -3.77
N GLN A 157 9.86 5.88 -3.45
CA GLN A 157 9.79 6.37 -2.07
C GLN A 157 8.44 6.12 -1.39
N ASP A 158 7.36 6.04 -2.15
CA ASP A 158 6.02 5.72 -1.60
C ASP A 158 5.99 4.35 -0.95
N LEU A 159 6.74 3.38 -1.48
CA LEU A 159 6.81 2.03 -0.93
C LEU A 159 7.48 2.06 0.43
N VAL A 160 8.60 2.77 0.55
CA VAL A 160 9.30 2.95 1.83
C VAL A 160 8.42 3.70 2.83
N ALA A 161 7.77 4.78 2.40
CA ALA A 161 6.81 5.52 3.22
C ALA A 161 5.65 4.62 3.69
N GLY A 162 5.18 3.73 2.85
CA GLY A 162 4.15 2.74 3.18
C GLY A 162 4.56 1.80 4.30
N PHE A 163 5.80 1.30 4.29
CA PHE A 163 6.35 0.50 5.38
C PHE A 163 6.48 1.31 6.68
N VAL A 164 7.08 2.49 6.61
CA VAL A 164 7.24 3.37 7.78
C VAL A 164 5.88 3.76 8.36
N HIS A 165 4.87 3.97 7.53
CA HIS A 165 3.51 4.27 7.95
C HIS A 165 2.84 3.09 8.68
N LYS A 166 2.99 1.87 8.15
CA LYS A 166 2.29 0.67 8.68
C LYS A 166 2.90 0.11 9.96
N LEU A 167 4.24 0.11 10.10
CA LEU A 167 4.92 -0.53 11.22
C LEU A 167 4.41 -0.09 12.60
N PRO A 168 4.24 1.21 12.91
CA PRO A 168 3.74 1.64 14.21
C PRO A 168 2.29 1.24 14.47
N LEU A 169 1.51 1.00 13.42
CA LEU A 169 0.12 0.54 13.56
C LEU A 169 0.06 -0.89 14.09
N PHE A 170 1.02 -1.76 13.72
CA PHE A 170 1.12 -3.12 14.25
C PHE A 170 1.41 -3.17 15.75
N ILE A 171 2.07 -2.14 16.31
CA ILE A 171 2.33 -2.03 17.75
C ILE A 171 1.25 -1.25 18.50
N GLY A 172 0.14 -0.93 17.85
CA GLY A 172 -1.05 -0.34 18.48
C GLY A 172 -0.99 1.17 18.65
N LEU A 173 -0.14 1.88 17.90
CA LEU A 173 -0.07 3.35 17.94
C LEU A 173 -1.41 4.03 17.59
N ASP A 174 -2.18 3.45 16.67
CA ASP A 174 -3.53 3.89 16.32
C ASP A 174 -4.47 3.91 17.54
N ARG A 175 -4.37 2.91 18.43
CA ARG A 175 -5.13 2.84 19.67
C ARG A 175 -4.74 3.96 20.63
N GLU A 176 -3.44 4.24 20.75
CA GLU A 176 -2.97 5.32 21.62
C GLU A 176 -3.37 6.71 21.10
N ILE A 177 -3.26 6.94 19.79
CA ILE A 177 -3.77 8.16 19.15
C ILE A 177 -5.28 8.28 19.36
N GLY A 178 -6.03 7.18 19.15
CA GLY A 178 -7.46 7.14 19.40
C GLY A 178 -7.84 7.46 20.85
N ARG A 179 -7.07 6.97 21.85
CA ARG A 179 -7.25 7.30 23.26
C ARG A 179 -7.02 8.78 23.56
N LEU A 180 -5.98 9.36 22.99
CA LEU A 180 -5.67 10.80 23.14
C LEU A 180 -6.79 11.66 22.54
N MET A 181 -7.33 11.26 21.40
CA MET A 181 -8.41 11.98 20.74
C MET A 181 -9.77 11.82 21.44
N LYS A 182 -10.06 10.66 22.06
CA LYS A 182 -11.30 10.43 22.84
C LYS A 182 -11.40 11.30 24.12
N LYS A 183 -10.28 11.81 24.64
CA LYS A 183 -10.28 12.73 25.78
C LYS A 183 -10.80 14.13 25.43
N SER A 184 -10.88 14.50 24.17
CA SER A 184 -11.58 15.69 23.71
C SER A 184 -13.07 15.35 23.56
N LYS A 185 -13.95 16.06 24.26
CA LYS A 185 -15.40 15.76 24.44
C LYS A 185 -16.25 15.71 23.16
N GLU A 186 -15.69 15.82 21.98
CA GLU A 186 -16.44 16.03 20.72
C GLU A 186 -16.40 14.88 19.70
N SER A 187 -15.92 13.69 20.03
CA SER A 187 -15.77 12.65 19.01
C SER A 187 -16.30 11.28 19.43
N LYS A 188 -17.62 11.13 19.36
CA LYS A 188 -18.29 9.82 19.56
C LYS A 188 -18.31 8.93 18.27
N GLU A 189 -17.99 9.48 17.12
CA GLU A 189 -17.96 8.74 15.83
C GLU A 189 -16.62 8.97 15.14
N ARG A 190 -15.68 8.06 15.35
CA ARG A 190 -14.42 8.10 14.61
C ARG A 190 -14.01 6.71 14.16
N ALA A 191 -13.96 6.59 12.85
CA ALA A 191 -13.29 5.48 12.20
C ALA A 191 -11.80 5.48 12.60
N SER A 192 -11.35 4.43 13.24
CA SER A 192 -9.95 4.04 13.28
C SER A 192 -9.57 3.58 11.87
N ILE A 193 -8.36 3.89 11.43
CA ILE A 193 -7.81 3.36 10.15
C ILE A 193 -7.86 1.83 10.16
N LEU A 194 -7.69 1.25 11.36
CA LEU A 194 -7.96 -0.13 11.69
C LEU A 194 -9.04 -0.08 12.75
N ASN A 195 -10.22 -0.62 12.50
CA ASN A 195 -11.27 -0.67 13.52
C ASN A 195 -10.82 -1.64 14.65
N PRO A 196 -10.24 -1.17 15.78
CA PRO A 196 -9.58 -2.04 16.74
C PRO A 196 -10.57 -2.92 17.53
N GLU A 197 -11.87 -2.60 17.47
CA GLU A 197 -12.90 -3.38 18.15
C GLU A 197 -13.35 -4.62 17.37
N GLN A 198 -12.96 -4.72 16.07
CA GLN A 198 -13.41 -5.78 15.18
C GLN A 198 -12.31 -6.70 14.63
N VAL A 199 -11.04 -6.36 14.84
CA VAL A 199 -9.94 -7.17 14.30
C VAL A 199 -9.19 -7.83 15.46
N PRO A 200 -9.29 -9.14 15.64
CA PRO A 200 -8.40 -9.88 16.53
C PRO A 200 -6.97 -9.70 16.01
N VAL A 201 -6.12 -9.02 16.76
CA VAL A 201 -4.71 -8.86 16.40
C VAL A 201 -3.94 -10.03 16.99
N GLY A 202 -3.37 -10.84 16.14
CA GLY A 202 -2.59 -11.99 16.54
C GLY A 202 -2.17 -12.80 15.32
N SER A 203 -1.45 -13.88 15.55
CA SER A 203 -1.09 -14.86 14.52
C SER A 203 -0.58 -16.13 15.22
N ASN A 204 -0.64 -17.24 14.52
CA ASN A 204 -0.02 -18.48 14.94
C ASN A 204 1.05 -18.90 13.95
N PHE A 205 2.19 -19.31 14.44
CA PHE A 205 3.25 -19.93 13.67
C PHE A 205 3.61 -21.27 14.31
N LEU A 206 3.50 -22.35 13.54
CA LEU A 206 3.82 -23.70 13.98
C LEU A 206 4.78 -24.34 12.98
N ALA A 207 5.88 -24.89 13.48
CA ALA A 207 6.81 -25.68 12.69
C ALA A 207 6.93 -27.10 13.25
N VAL A 208 6.85 -28.09 12.37
CA VAL A 208 7.05 -29.51 12.69
C VAL A 208 8.29 -30.01 11.96
N GLY A 209 9.33 -30.37 12.73
CA GLY A 209 10.57 -30.92 12.18
C GLY A 209 10.44 -32.38 11.71
N PRO A 210 11.41 -32.86 10.92
CA PRO A 210 11.39 -34.18 10.30
C PRO A 210 11.19 -35.34 11.29
N SER A 211 11.79 -35.25 12.47
CA SER A 211 11.69 -36.31 13.52
C SER A 211 10.29 -36.49 14.10
N ARG A 212 9.38 -35.53 13.86
CA ARG A 212 7.98 -35.55 14.32
C ARG A 212 6.98 -35.69 13.17
N SER A 213 7.45 -35.90 11.95
CA SER A 213 6.66 -36.08 10.76
C SER A 213 6.76 -37.52 10.26
N ALA A 214 5.63 -38.14 9.90
CA ALA A 214 5.60 -39.52 9.49
C ALA A 214 6.40 -39.81 8.19
N ASP A 215 6.51 -38.83 7.31
CA ASP A 215 7.23 -38.85 6.05
C ASP A 215 8.57 -38.12 6.09
N GLN A 216 9.01 -37.71 7.29
CA GLN A 216 10.24 -36.95 7.53
C GLN A 216 10.29 -35.57 6.83
N ALA A 217 9.16 -35.05 6.37
CA ALA A 217 9.08 -33.72 5.80
C ALA A 217 8.97 -32.64 6.90
N THR A 218 9.64 -31.52 6.71
CA THR A 218 9.40 -30.32 7.53
C THR A 218 8.09 -29.68 7.10
N ARG A 219 7.27 -29.30 8.07
CA ARG A 219 5.99 -28.60 7.85
C ARG A 219 5.94 -27.30 8.62
N VAL A 220 5.44 -26.28 7.96
CA VAL A 220 5.20 -24.96 8.58
C VAL A 220 3.74 -24.58 8.34
N CYS A 221 3.09 -24.15 9.39
CA CYS A 221 1.76 -23.53 9.33
C CYS A 221 1.86 -22.10 9.83
N ILE A 222 1.40 -21.18 9.01
CA ILE A 222 1.33 -19.75 9.33
C ILE A 222 -0.15 -19.36 9.25
N ASN A 223 -0.71 -18.87 10.35
CA ASN A 223 -2.09 -18.41 10.41
C ASN A 223 -2.14 -16.97 10.93
N THR A 224 -2.37 -16.03 10.06
CA THR A 224 -2.49 -14.62 10.39
C THR A 224 -3.92 -14.27 10.76
N HIS A 225 -4.11 -13.51 11.84
CA HIS A 225 -5.42 -13.00 12.24
C HIS A 225 -5.57 -11.58 11.69
N GLN A 226 -5.80 -11.49 10.38
CA GLN A 226 -5.92 -10.23 9.65
C GLN A 226 -7.26 -10.17 8.90
N PRO A 227 -7.77 -8.98 8.57
CA PRO A 227 -8.97 -8.83 7.76
C PRO A 227 -8.84 -9.50 6.39
N TRP A 228 -9.97 -9.94 5.85
CA TRP A 228 -10.05 -10.50 4.49
C TRP A 228 -10.06 -9.43 3.39
N THR A 229 -10.25 -8.16 3.75
CA THR A 229 -10.33 -7.03 2.82
C THR A 229 -9.58 -5.83 3.37
N GLY A 230 -9.23 -4.90 2.48
CA GLY A 230 -8.59 -3.62 2.84
C GLY A 230 -7.07 -3.71 3.05
N PRO A 231 -6.46 -2.66 3.64
CA PRO A 231 -5.00 -2.46 3.64
C PRO A 231 -4.19 -3.52 4.37
N MET A 232 -4.85 -4.36 5.17
CA MET A 232 -4.24 -5.42 5.96
C MET A 232 -4.61 -6.82 5.45
N ALA A 233 -5.33 -6.93 4.35
CA ALA A 233 -5.60 -8.21 3.70
C ALA A 233 -4.31 -8.77 3.09
N TRP A 234 -4.18 -10.10 3.13
CA TRP A 234 -3.04 -10.76 2.50
C TRP A 234 -3.32 -11.04 1.03
N TYR A 235 -2.34 -10.73 0.21
CA TYR A 235 -2.27 -11.14 -1.19
C TYR A 235 -1.21 -12.22 -1.33
N GLU A 236 -1.53 -13.31 -2.01
CA GLU A 236 -0.66 -14.46 -2.22
C GLU A 236 0.02 -14.37 -3.58
N ALA A 237 1.33 -14.61 -3.62
CA ALA A 237 2.10 -14.58 -4.86
C ALA A 237 3.34 -15.49 -4.79
N HIS A 238 3.84 -15.89 -5.96
CA HIS A 238 5.09 -16.59 -6.15
C HIS A 238 6.04 -15.73 -6.98
N LEU A 239 7.18 -15.35 -6.42
CA LEU A 239 8.21 -14.55 -7.08
C LEU A 239 9.40 -15.44 -7.43
N ILE A 240 9.76 -15.48 -8.71
CA ILE A 240 10.83 -16.32 -9.24
C ILE A 240 11.78 -15.42 -10.03
N SER A 241 13.00 -15.24 -9.53
CA SER A 241 14.11 -14.57 -10.22
C SER A 241 15.34 -15.49 -10.28
N GLU A 242 16.44 -15.04 -10.89
CA GLU A 242 17.70 -15.77 -10.84
C GLU A 242 18.28 -15.90 -9.41
N GLU A 243 17.95 -14.96 -8.52
CA GLU A 243 18.47 -14.91 -7.13
C GLU A 243 17.47 -15.46 -6.11
N ASN A 244 16.17 -15.43 -6.41
CA ASN A 244 15.13 -15.72 -5.43
C ASN A 244 14.02 -16.60 -6.04
N ASN A 245 13.52 -17.52 -5.21
CA ASN A 245 12.36 -18.34 -5.49
C ASN A 245 11.51 -18.38 -4.21
N VAL A 246 10.54 -17.48 -4.10
CA VAL A 246 9.84 -17.19 -2.84
C VAL A 246 8.33 -17.21 -3.04
N TYR A 247 7.63 -18.04 -2.27
CA TYR A 247 6.18 -18.15 -2.27
C TYR A 247 5.59 -17.68 -0.93
N GLY A 248 4.51 -16.91 -0.96
CA GLY A 248 3.84 -16.51 0.28
C GLY A 248 2.94 -15.29 0.16
N GLY A 249 2.74 -14.61 1.28
CA GLY A 249 1.82 -13.49 1.42
C GLY A 249 2.52 -12.15 1.60
N LEU A 250 1.86 -11.13 1.07
CA LEU A 250 2.26 -9.72 1.20
C LEU A 250 1.03 -8.82 1.43
N PHE A 251 1.25 -7.62 1.92
CA PHE A 251 0.20 -6.61 2.03
C PHE A 251 0.10 -5.75 0.76
N PRO A 252 -1.08 -5.17 0.47
CA PRO A 252 -1.22 -4.23 -0.62
C PRO A 252 -0.18 -3.12 -0.55
N GLY A 253 0.48 -2.87 -1.68
CA GLY A 253 1.56 -1.89 -1.79
C GLY A 253 2.93 -2.38 -1.29
N SER A 254 3.08 -3.67 -0.96
CA SER A 254 4.38 -4.26 -0.63
C SER A 254 5.05 -4.86 -1.88
N PRO A 255 6.33 -4.57 -2.13
CA PRO A 255 7.05 -5.17 -3.26
C PRO A 255 7.69 -6.53 -2.94
N VAL A 256 7.53 -7.03 -1.71
CA VAL A 256 8.21 -8.24 -1.21
C VAL A 256 7.26 -9.14 -0.43
N ILE A 257 7.54 -10.44 -0.44
CA ILE A 257 6.84 -11.43 0.39
C ILE A 257 7.20 -11.21 1.86
N LEU A 258 6.20 -10.97 2.70
CA LEU A 258 6.38 -10.68 4.12
C LEU A 258 6.33 -11.93 4.99
N LEU A 259 5.59 -12.94 4.58
CA LEU A 259 5.57 -14.26 5.21
C LEU A 259 5.50 -15.33 4.11
N GLY A 260 6.17 -16.42 4.29
CA GLY A 260 6.21 -17.44 3.23
C GLY A 260 7.36 -18.43 3.39
N HIS A 261 7.79 -18.97 2.28
CA HIS A 261 8.90 -19.90 2.23
C HIS A 261 9.64 -19.83 0.89
N ASN A 262 10.84 -20.36 0.91
CA ASN A 262 11.59 -20.78 -0.26
C ASN A 262 11.96 -22.29 -0.12
N GLU A 263 12.92 -22.75 -0.89
CA GLU A 263 13.36 -24.15 -0.86
C GLU A 263 14.02 -24.55 0.46
N SER A 264 14.59 -23.61 1.20
CA SER A 264 15.45 -23.87 2.35
C SER A 264 14.87 -23.39 3.68
N ILE A 265 14.10 -22.30 3.66
CA ILE A 265 13.57 -21.65 4.87
C ILE A 265 12.09 -21.31 4.71
N ALA A 266 11.38 -21.25 5.85
CA ALA A 266 10.07 -20.65 5.94
C ALA A 266 10.06 -19.64 7.10
N TRP A 267 9.31 -18.56 6.93
CA TRP A 267 9.20 -17.50 7.93
C TRP A 267 7.78 -16.99 8.06
N GLY A 268 7.47 -16.52 9.25
CA GLY A 268 6.19 -15.88 9.55
C GLY A 268 6.37 -14.98 10.77
N HIS A 269 5.43 -14.10 10.95
CA HIS A 269 5.42 -13.12 12.02
C HIS A 269 4.20 -13.29 12.89
N THR A 270 4.39 -13.11 14.20
CA THR A 270 3.29 -13.03 15.15
C THR A 270 3.46 -11.81 16.05
N VAL A 271 2.35 -11.32 16.59
CA VAL A 271 2.40 -10.21 17.55
C VAL A 271 3.10 -10.67 18.80
N ASN A 272 4.18 -9.98 19.15
CA ASN A 272 4.89 -10.18 20.41
C ASN A 272 4.36 -9.14 21.41
N GLY A 273 3.51 -9.60 22.32
CA GLY A 273 3.07 -8.81 23.47
C GLY A 273 3.93 -9.15 24.68
N PRO A 274 4.79 -8.23 25.18
CA PRO A 274 5.55 -8.45 26.39
C PRO A 274 4.67 -8.51 27.63
#